data_978bc05d670bc1ee6444f47a6f51d28c
#
_entry.id   978bc05d670bc1ee6444f47a6f51d28c
#
_cell.length_a   1.000
_cell.length_b   1.000
_cell.length_c   1.000
_cell.angle_alpha   90.00
_cell.angle_beta   90.00
_cell.angle_gamma   90.00
#
_symmetry.space_group_name_H-M   'P 1'
#
loop_
_entity.id
_entity.type
_entity.pdbx_description
1 polymer ?
#
loop_
_entity_poly.entity_id
_entity_poly.type
_entity_poly.pdbx_seq_one_letter_code
_entity_poly.pdbx_strand_id
1 'polypeptide(L)'
;YAVRSKDLEQSFSSAGTRLKNLGYLYAGVPELIELGQGCCVQIATGAPVPDSADAVVMKEDVELDGDDVIFQQPIAPQENVRFQGEDIAEGKMMLPSGIEIGSAQLALLATFGHAQVPVFRKPSVSIISTGNELVDVDRQPEPGQIRESNRFMLEGLVREAGCDVDRVLMVTDDPLTVSYTHLTLPTN
;
A
#
# COMPACT_ATOMS: atom_id res chain seq x y z
N TYR A 1 -14.65 18.72 -15.18
CA TYR A 1 -16.04 18.80 -15.63
C TYR A 1 -16.45 17.53 -16.31
N ALA A 2 -17.50 16.85 -15.82
CA ALA A 2 -18.09 15.71 -16.49
C ALA A 2 -19.00 16.21 -17.62
N VAL A 3 -18.84 15.62 -18.80
CA VAL A 3 -19.48 16.02 -20.04
C VAL A 3 -19.95 14.81 -20.83
N ARG A 4 -20.79 15.05 -21.79
CA ARG A 4 -21.09 14.12 -22.90
C ARG A 4 -20.15 14.48 -24.05
N SER A 5 -19.22 13.60 -24.39
CA SER A 5 -18.22 13.84 -25.45
C SER A 5 -18.85 14.30 -26.76
N LYS A 6 -20.02 13.73 -27.12
CA LYS A 6 -20.81 14.11 -28.31
C LYS A 6 -21.22 15.58 -28.36
N ASP A 7 -21.45 16.22 -27.21
CA ASP A 7 -21.84 17.63 -27.17
C ASP A 7 -20.65 18.52 -27.54
N LEU A 8 -19.42 18.09 -27.25
CA LEU A 8 -18.20 18.81 -27.64
C LEU A 8 -17.81 18.56 -29.10
N GLU A 9 -18.07 17.36 -29.64
CA GLU A 9 -17.80 17.05 -31.05
C GLU A 9 -18.75 17.82 -32.01
N GLN A 10 -20.06 17.78 -31.72
CA GLN A 10 -21.10 18.31 -32.63
C GLN A 10 -21.19 19.83 -32.63
N SER A 11 -20.80 20.47 -31.52
CA SER A 11 -20.93 21.92 -31.33
C SER A 11 -19.59 22.66 -31.43
N PHE A 12 -18.51 21.96 -31.81
CA PHE A 12 -17.20 22.57 -31.88
C PHE A 12 -17.12 23.68 -32.91
N SER A 13 -16.70 24.85 -32.45
CA SER A 13 -16.47 26.06 -33.30
C SER A 13 -15.14 26.70 -32.88
N SER A 14 -14.67 27.64 -33.70
CA SER A 14 -13.44 28.42 -33.36
C SER A 14 -13.57 29.26 -32.08
N ALA A 15 -14.80 29.45 -31.59
CA ALA A 15 -15.08 30.13 -30.31
C ALA A 15 -15.21 29.15 -29.10
N GLY A 16 -14.96 27.87 -29.31
CA GLY A 16 -15.19 26.81 -28.35
C GLY A 16 -16.67 26.37 -28.27
N THR A 17 -16.91 25.33 -27.47
CA THR A 17 -18.25 24.81 -27.17
C THR A 17 -18.68 25.26 -25.79
N ARG A 18 -19.86 25.93 -25.71
CA ARG A 18 -20.41 26.42 -24.45
C ARG A 18 -21.41 25.41 -23.90
N LEU A 19 -21.22 24.98 -22.66
CA LEU A 19 -22.14 24.13 -21.92
C LEU A 19 -22.57 24.80 -20.62
N LYS A 20 -23.83 24.61 -20.23
CA LYS A 20 -24.35 25.10 -18.97
C LYS A 20 -23.88 24.23 -17.80
N ASN A 21 -23.27 24.81 -16.79
CA ASN A 21 -22.88 24.09 -15.58
C ASN A 21 -24.10 23.87 -14.66
N LEU A 22 -24.39 22.63 -14.33
CA LEU A 22 -25.52 22.25 -13.45
C LEU A 22 -25.17 22.27 -11.94
N GLY A 23 -23.92 22.53 -11.59
CA GLY A 23 -23.48 22.57 -10.21
C GLY A 23 -22.16 21.84 -9.97
N TYR A 24 -22.00 21.29 -8.77
CA TYR A 24 -20.76 20.67 -8.34
C TYR A 24 -21.02 19.30 -7.68
N LEU A 25 -20.32 18.27 -8.11
CA LEU A 25 -20.34 16.92 -7.53
C LEU A 25 -19.16 16.71 -6.60
N TYR A 26 -19.45 16.40 -5.35
CA TYR A 26 -18.45 16.09 -4.32
C TYR A 26 -18.07 14.61 -4.30
N ALA A 27 -16.81 14.33 -3.98
CA ALA A 27 -16.40 12.97 -3.70
C ALA A 27 -17.10 12.42 -2.43
N GLY A 28 -17.52 11.15 -2.48
CA GLY A 28 -18.17 10.47 -1.36
C GLY A 28 -19.64 10.84 -1.14
N VAL A 29 -20.21 11.71 -1.96
CA VAL A 29 -21.64 12.05 -1.93
C VAL A 29 -22.31 11.42 -3.15
N PRO A 30 -23.26 10.49 -2.97
CA PRO A 30 -24.01 9.90 -4.08
C PRO A 30 -25.11 10.87 -4.52
N GLU A 31 -24.76 11.87 -5.31
CA GLU A 31 -25.71 12.78 -5.92
C GLU A 31 -25.94 12.37 -7.38
N LEU A 32 -27.20 12.15 -7.74
CA LEU A 32 -27.57 11.78 -9.10
C LEU A 32 -27.93 13.06 -9.87
N ILE A 33 -27.00 13.52 -10.70
CA ILE A 33 -27.25 14.57 -11.68
C ILE A 33 -27.34 13.95 -13.05
N GLU A 34 -28.47 14.15 -13.72
CA GLU A 34 -28.64 13.71 -15.11
C GLU A 34 -28.26 14.87 -16.05
N LEU A 35 -27.25 14.64 -16.89
CA LEU A 35 -26.79 15.62 -17.87
C LEU A 35 -27.64 15.54 -19.14
N GLY A 36 -28.39 16.59 -19.38
CA GLY A 36 -29.03 16.83 -20.68
C GLY A 36 -28.01 17.30 -21.73
N GLN A 37 -28.50 17.40 -22.98
CA GLN A 37 -27.71 17.96 -24.09
C GLN A 37 -27.33 19.42 -23.76
N GLY A 38 -26.11 19.83 -24.04
CA GLY A 38 -25.61 21.17 -23.80
C GLY A 38 -25.34 21.50 -22.33
N CYS A 39 -25.21 20.47 -21.46
CA CYS A 39 -24.94 20.64 -20.03
C CYS A 39 -23.65 19.93 -19.64
N CYS A 40 -23.01 20.46 -18.61
CA CYS A 40 -21.89 19.85 -17.91
C CYS A 40 -22.11 19.95 -16.38
N VAL A 41 -21.30 19.25 -15.61
CA VAL A 41 -21.25 19.41 -14.15
C VAL A 41 -19.80 19.42 -13.70
N GLN A 42 -19.47 20.36 -12.81
CA GLN A 42 -18.16 20.37 -12.18
C GLN A 42 -18.05 19.18 -11.23
N ILE A 43 -16.92 18.45 -11.27
CA ILE A 43 -16.74 17.22 -10.51
C ILE A 43 -15.41 17.26 -9.73
N ALA A 44 -15.44 16.87 -8.46
CA ALA A 44 -14.24 16.70 -7.67
C ALA A 44 -13.48 15.43 -8.11
N THR A 45 -12.15 15.45 -7.99
CA THR A 45 -11.33 14.25 -8.18
C THR A 45 -11.81 13.13 -7.24
N GLY A 46 -12.08 11.95 -7.81
CA GLY A 46 -12.58 10.78 -7.08
C GLY A 46 -14.10 10.77 -6.85
N ALA A 47 -14.84 11.77 -7.33
CA ALA A 47 -16.30 11.71 -7.35
C ALA A 47 -16.81 10.77 -8.45
N PRO A 48 -17.96 10.11 -8.27
CA PRO A 48 -18.55 9.28 -9.30
C PRO A 48 -18.97 10.13 -10.51
N VAL A 49 -18.61 9.67 -11.71
CA VAL A 49 -19.05 10.29 -12.96
C VAL A 49 -20.53 9.91 -13.18
N PRO A 50 -21.42 10.89 -13.48
CA PRO A 50 -22.81 10.58 -13.79
C PRO A 50 -22.95 9.61 -14.97
N ASP A 51 -23.92 8.70 -14.92
CA ASP A 51 -24.17 7.72 -16.01
C ASP A 51 -24.49 8.39 -17.35
N SER A 52 -24.98 9.63 -17.31
CA SER A 52 -25.28 10.44 -18.48
C SER A 52 -24.06 11.14 -19.09
N ALA A 53 -22.90 11.13 -18.39
CA ALA A 53 -21.62 11.62 -18.89
C ALA A 53 -20.72 10.46 -19.31
N ASP A 54 -19.83 10.70 -20.27
CA ASP A 54 -18.89 9.70 -20.75
C ASP A 54 -17.43 10.15 -20.78
N ALA A 55 -17.15 11.40 -20.41
CA ALA A 55 -15.79 11.94 -20.33
C ALA A 55 -15.67 13.04 -19.27
N VAL A 56 -14.43 13.33 -18.84
CA VAL A 56 -14.11 14.40 -17.89
C VAL A 56 -13.03 15.30 -18.45
N VAL A 57 -13.33 16.59 -18.59
CA VAL A 57 -12.39 17.64 -18.99
C VAL A 57 -11.77 18.27 -17.75
N MET A 58 -10.44 18.47 -17.73
CA MET A 58 -9.75 19.13 -16.63
C MET A 58 -10.15 20.61 -16.54
N LYS A 59 -10.17 21.15 -15.32
CA LYS A 59 -10.57 22.55 -15.11
C LYS A 59 -9.58 23.55 -15.72
N GLU A 60 -8.35 23.10 -15.96
CA GLU A 60 -7.28 23.86 -16.59
C GLU A 60 -7.50 24.07 -18.10
N ASP A 61 -8.35 23.23 -18.72
CA ASP A 61 -8.60 23.21 -20.16
C ASP A 61 -9.93 23.86 -20.54
N VAL A 62 -10.55 24.59 -19.61
CA VAL A 62 -11.81 25.27 -19.81
C VAL A 62 -11.76 26.74 -19.41
N GLU A 63 -12.65 27.53 -19.95
CA GLU A 63 -12.90 28.93 -19.57
C GLU A 63 -14.29 29.07 -18.94
N LEU A 64 -14.41 29.96 -17.95
CA LEU A 64 -15.68 30.22 -17.28
C LEU A 64 -16.30 31.52 -17.80
N ASP A 65 -17.59 31.47 -18.11
CA ASP A 65 -18.36 32.66 -18.51
C ASP A 65 -19.72 32.67 -17.78
N GLY A 66 -19.72 33.25 -16.60
CA GLY A 66 -20.87 33.20 -15.68
C GLY A 66 -21.16 31.80 -15.18
N ASP A 67 -22.36 31.29 -15.47
CA ASP A 67 -22.79 29.92 -15.15
C ASP A 67 -22.42 28.91 -16.25
N ASP A 68 -21.85 29.38 -17.35
CA ASP A 68 -21.47 28.53 -18.47
C ASP A 68 -19.98 28.21 -18.44
N VAL A 69 -19.62 27.09 -19.05
CA VAL A 69 -18.25 26.61 -19.23
C VAL A 69 -17.95 26.48 -20.71
N ILE A 70 -16.85 27.06 -21.15
CA ILE A 70 -16.40 27.06 -22.56
C ILE A 70 -15.27 26.04 -22.69
N PHE A 71 -15.47 25.06 -23.54
CA PHE A 71 -14.52 23.99 -23.85
C PHE A 71 -13.83 24.31 -25.17
N GLN A 72 -12.51 24.43 -25.13
CA GLN A 72 -11.71 24.85 -26.27
C GLN A 72 -11.34 23.71 -27.23
N GLN A 73 -11.59 22.46 -26.81
CA GLN A 73 -11.26 21.27 -27.62
C GLN A 73 -12.32 20.17 -27.43
N PRO A 74 -12.55 19.31 -28.43
CA PRO A 74 -13.31 18.09 -28.26
C PRO A 74 -12.55 17.13 -27.32
N ILE A 75 -13.27 16.23 -26.67
CA ILE A 75 -12.73 15.20 -25.81
C ILE A 75 -13.15 13.81 -26.32
N ALA A 76 -12.25 12.84 -26.22
CA ALA A 76 -12.59 11.46 -26.56
C ALA A 76 -13.53 10.85 -25.50
N PRO A 77 -14.44 9.93 -25.88
CA PRO A 77 -15.20 9.15 -24.94
C PRO A 77 -14.26 8.42 -23.97
N GLN A 78 -14.64 8.36 -22.69
CA GLN A 78 -13.92 7.69 -21.59
C GLN A 78 -12.62 8.39 -21.16
N GLU A 79 -12.28 9.53 -21.73
CA GLU A 79 -11.09 10.27 -21.34
C GLU A 79 -11.22 10.78 -19.89
N ASN A 80 -10.17 10.59 -19.08
CA ASN A 80 -10.09 10.91 -17.66
C ASN A 80 -11.15 10.23 -16.76
N VAL A 81 -11.78 9.14 -17.23
CA VAL A 81 -12.69 8.31 -16.45
C VAL A 81 -12.00 7.02 -16.04
N ARG A 82 -12.01 6.71 -14.74
CA ARG A 82 -11.53 5.43 -14.22
C ARG A 82 -12.66 4.43 -14.13
N PHE A 83 -12.41 3.23 -14.64
CA PHE A 83 -13.40 2.16 -14.64
C PHE A 83 -13.18 1.18 -13.48
N GLN A 84 -14.26 0.57 -13.04
CA GLN A 84 -14.20 -0.51 -12.06
C GLN A 84 -13.32 -1.65 -12.61
N GLY A 85 -12.37 -2.09 -11.81
CA GLY A 85 -11.44 -3.18 -12.17
C GLY A 85 -10.26 -2.75 -13.05
N GLU A 86 -10.07 -1.44 -13.30
CA GLU A 86 -8.94 -0.94 -14.08
C GLU A 86 -7.59 -1.22 -13.38
N ASP A 87 -7.50 -0.98 -12.07
CA ASP A 87 -6.29 -1.28 -11.31
C ASP A 87 -6.12 -2.79 -11.08
N ILE A 88 -7.17 -3.46 -10.60
CA ILE A 88 -7.20 -4.92 -10.39
C ILE A 88 -8.61 -5.43 -10.69
N ALA A 89 -8.73 -6.31 -11.67
CA ALA A 89 -10.00 -6.94 -12.00
C ALA A 89 -10.39 -7.99 -10.95
N GLU A 90 -11.69 -8.13 -10.72
CA GLU A 90 -12.24 -9.15 -9.82
C GLU A 90 -11.74 -10.56 -10.18
N GLY A 91 -11.37 -11.34 -9.17
CA GLY A 91 -10.83 -12.70 -9.33
C GLY A 91 -9.36 -12.77 -9.73
N LYS A 92 -8.67 -11.64 -9.94
CA LYS A 92 -7.24 -11.62 -10.18
C LYS A 92 -6.46 -11.69 -8.86
N MET A 93 -5.35 -12.41 -8.90
CA MET A 93 -4.43 -12.48 -7.77
C MET A 93 -3.82 -11.11 -7.51
N MET A 94 -4.08 -10.55 -6.33
CA MET A 94 -3.55 -9.25 -5.93
C MET A 94 -2.11 -9.34 -5.45
N LEU A 95 -1.82 -10.31 -4.58
CA LEU A 95 -0.48 -10.56 -4.04
C LEU A 95 -0.23 -12.08 -4.01
N PRO A 96 0.92 -12.57 -4.48
CA PRO A 96 1.27 -13.97 -4.36
C PRO A 96 1.63 -14.32 -2.91
N SER A 97 1.45 -15.60 -2.54
CA SER A 97 1.90 -16.13 -1.25
C SER A 97 3.41 -16.10 -1.14
N GLY A 98 3.93 -15.84 0.06
CA GLY A 98 5.36 -15.89 0.37
C GLY A 98 6.13 -14.60 0.08
N ILE A 99 5.47 -13.54 -0.36
CA ILE A 99 6.13 -12.23 -0.50
C ILE A 99 6.24 -11.51 0.85
N GLU A 100 7.22 -10.63 0.94
CA GLU A 100 7.32 -9.69 2.04
C GLU A 100 6.25 -8.59 1.90
N ILE A 101 5.54 -8.30 3.01
CA ILE A 101 4.52 -7.26 3.05
C ILE A 101 5.18 -5.95 3.52
N GLY A 102 5.58 -5.13 2.56
CA GLY A 102 6.07 -3.78 2.79
C GLY A 102 4.94 -2.73 2.72
N SER A 103 5.31 -1.45 2.74
CA SER A 103 4.37 -0.33 2.74
C SER A 103 3.43 -0.30 1.52
N ALA A 104 3.94 -0.63 0.35
CA ALA A 104 3.14 -0.67 -0.88
C ALA A 104 2.07 -1.79 -0.82
N GLN A 105 2.45 -2.98 -0.34
CA GLN A 105 1.53 -4.10 -0.16
C GLN A 105 0.47 -3.79 0.90
N LEU A 106 0.85 -3.12 2.00
CA LEU A 106 -0.10 -2.67 3.02
C LEU A 106 -1.12 -1.68 2.45
N ALA A 107 -0.68 -0.70 1.66
CA ALA A 107 -1.57 0.25 1.00
C ALA A 107 -2.55 -0.47 0.06
N LEU A 108 -2.05 -1.42 -0.75
CA LEU A 108 -2.87 -2.21 -1.65
C LEU A 108 -3.92 -3.04 -0.89
N LEU A 109 -3.50 -3.76 0.16
CA LEU A 109 -4.40 -4.54 1.02
C LEU A 109 -5.50 -3.65 1.63
N ALA A 110 -5.13 -2.47 2.13
CA ALA A 110 -6.07 -1.51 2.71
C ALA A 110 -7.08 -0.99 1.67
N THR A 111 -6.62 -0.67 0.45
CA THR A 111 -7.48 -0.21 -0.64
C THR A 111 -8.59 -1.22 -0.96
N PHE A 112 -8.28 -2.52 -0.89
CA PHE A 112 -9.25 -3.58 -1.14
C PHE A 112 -9.93 -4.13 0.13
N GLY A 113 -9.80 -3.44 1.26
CA GLY A 113 -10.54 -3.76 2.50
C GLY A 113 -10.01 -4.96 3.28
N HIS A 114 -8.80 -5.43 3.01
CA HIS A 114 -8.19 -6.53 3.76
C HIS A 114 -7.60 -6.04 5.09
N ALA A 115 -8.42 -5.95 6.12
CA ALA A 115 -7.99 -5.54 7.47
C ALA A 115 -7.10 -6.58 8.17
N GLN A 116 -7.22 -7.86 7.79
CA GLN A 116 -6.44 -8.97 8.31
C GLN A 116 -6.04 -9.91 7.16
N VAL A 117 -4.78 -10.31 7.16
CA VAL A 117 -4.26 -11.26 6.17
C VAL A 117 -3.50 -12.39 6.87
N PRO A 118 -3.62 -13.63 6.40
CA PRO A 118 -2.79 -14.73 6.88
C PRO A 118 -1.32 -14.49 6.49
N VAL A 119 -0.43 -14.59 7.46
CA VAL A 119 1.01 -14.48 7.23
C VAL A 119 1.73 -15.69 7.83
N PHE A 120 2.90 -16.00 7.30
CA PHE A 120 3.77 -16.97 7.91
C PHE A 120 4.25 -16.48 9.27
N ARG A 121 4.35 -17.40 10.24
CA ARG A 121 4.96 -17.10 11.53
C ARG A 121 6.45 -16.80 11.33
N LYS A 122 6.97 -15.81 12.02
CA LYS A 122 8.41 -15.56 12.07
C LYS A 122 9.13 -16.75 12.69
N PRO A 123 10.25 -17.19 12.13
CA PRO A 123 11.09 -18.20 12.78
C PRO A 123 11.54 -17.72 14.15
N SER A 124 11.54 -18.62 15.12
CA SER A 124 12.05 -18.39 16.47
C SER A 124 13.41 -19.02 16.61
N VAL A 125 14.43 -18.27 17.01
CA VAL A 125 15.83 -18.68 17.05
C VAL A 125 16.34 -18.62 18.49
N SER A 126 16.88 -19.72 18.96
CA SER A 126 17.62 -19.76 20.24
C SER A 126 19.13 -19.68 19.95
N ILE A 127 19.82 -18.81 20.67
CA ILE A 127 21.26 -18.59 20.54
C ILE A 127 21.94 -19.24 21.75
N ILE A 128 22.89 -20.11 21.52
CA ILE A 128 23.68 -20.76 22.57
C ILE A 128 25.15 -20.46 22.31
N SER A 129 25.78 -19.78 23.22
CA SER A 129 27.24 -19.58 23.23
C SER A 129 27.89 -20.61 24.21
N THR A 130 28.93 -21.29 23.73
CA THR A 130 29.68 -22.23 24.56
C THR A 130 31.13 -21.77 24.73
N GLY A 131 31.72 -22.00 25.89
CA GLY A 131 33.12 -21.68 26.19
C GLY A 131 33.35 -21.46 27.66
N ASN A 132 34.37 -22.16 28.21
CA ASN A 132 34.78 -21.99 29.60
C ASN A 132 35.53 -20.66 29.83
N GLU A 133 36.05 -20.07 28.76
CA GLU A 133 36.73 -18.76 28.78
C GLU A 133 35.76 -17.59 28.75
N LEU A 134 34.47 -17.82 28.44
CA LEU A 134 33.50 -16.74 28.26
C LEU A 134 32.99 -16.17 29.59
N VAL A 135 33.01 -14.86 29.69
CA VAL A 135 32.38 -14.14 30.80
C VAL A 135 31.38 -13.11 30.29
N ASP A 136 30.41 -12.74 31.09
CA ASP A 136 29.42 -11.71 30.75
C ASP A 136 30.09 -10.35 30.46
N VAL A 137 29.42 -9.54 29.65
CA VAL A 137 29.94 -8.26 29.15
C VAL A 137 30.23 -7.25 30.31
N ASP A 138 29.50 -7.35 31.40
CA ASP A 138 29.63 -6.49 32.59
C ASP A 138 30.75 -6.94 33.54
N ARG A 139 31.29 -8.15 33.32
CA ARG A 139 32.39 -8.68 34.17
C ARG A 139 33.76 -8.28 33.63
N GLN A 140 34.70 -8.07 34.54
CA GLN A 140 36.12 -7.94 34.21
C GLN A 140 36.71 -9.33 33.96
N PRO A 141 37.25 -9.62 32.76
CA PRO A 141 37.88 -10.91 32.49
C PRO A 141 39.14 -11.14 33.31
N GLU A 142 39.32 -12.35 33.81
CA GLU A 142 40.56 -12.81 34.41
C GLU A 142 41.52 -13.32 33.32
N PRO A 143 42.83 -13.58 33.66
CA PRO A 143 43.75 -14.17 32.69
C PRO A 143 43.19 -15.46 32.05
N GLY A 144 43.11 -15.51 30.75
CA GLY A 144 42.53 -16.62 30.00
C GLY A 144 41.02 -16.51 29.72
N GLN A 145 40.36 -15.46 30.23
CA GLN A 145 38.95 -15.19 29.95
C GLN A 145 38.76 -14.06 28.92
N ILE A 146 37.66 -14.12 28.21
CA ILE A 146 37.22 -13.08 27.28
C ILE A 146 35.73 -12.75 27.49
N ARG A 147 35.34 -11.53 27.15
CA ARG A 147 33.91 -11.17 27.16
C ARG A 147 33.18 -11.81 26.01
N GLU A 148 32.02 -12.37 26.32
CA GLU A 148 31.14 -12.94 25.30
C GLU A 148 30.48 -11.80 24.50
N SER A 149 30.89 -11.63 23.26
CA SER A 149 30.36 -10.61 22.32
C SER A 149 29.52 -11.20 21.17
N ASN A 150 29.71 -12.49 20.88
CA ASN A 150 29.09 -13.14 19.74
C ASN A 150 27.57 -13.20 19.86
N ARG A 151 27.03 -13.40 21.06
CA ARG A 151 25.57 -13.43 21.28
C ARG A 151 24.91 -12.12 20.84
N PHE A 152 25.51 -10.96 21.14
CA PHE A 152 24.96 -9.66 20.76
C PHE A 152 24.95 -9.46 19.25
N MET A 153 26.04 -9.88 18.58
CA MET A 153 26.12 -9.86 17.13
C MET A 153 25.07 -10.81 16.53
N LEU A 154 24.96 -12.03 17.03
CA LEU A 154 23.99 -13.02 16.53
C LEU A 154 22.55 -12.59 16.78
N GLU A 155 22.23 -12.00 17.95
CA GLU A 155 20.91 -11.40 18.18
C GLU A 155 20.57 -10.31 17.17
N GLY A 156 21.53 -9.44 16.85
CA GLY A 156 21.38 -8.41 15.82
C GLY A 156 21.05 -9.04 14.47
N LEU A 157 21.86 -10.00 14.03
CA LEU A 157 21.67 -10.69 12.75
C LEU A 157 20.35 -11.45 12.66
N VAL A 158 19.92 -12.11 13.73
CA VAL A 158 18.61 -12.81 13.79
C VAL A 158 17.46 -11.82 13.60
N ARG A 159 17.51 -10.66 14.28
CA ARG A 159 16.51 -9.62 14.14
C ARG A 159 16.52 -8.95 12.75
N GLU A 160 17.71 -8.69 12.21
CA GLU A 160 17.86 -8.17 10.83
C GLU A 160 17.32 -9.13 9.78
N ALA A 161 17.43 -10.45 10.02
CA ALA A 161 16.84 -11.50 9.19
C ALA A 161 15.31 -11.62 9.34
N GLY A 162 14.68 -10.76 10.16
CA GLY A 162 13.23 -10.78 10.40
C GLY A 162 12.75 -11.91 11.31
N CYS A 163 13.66 -12.58 12.03
CA CYS A 163 13.36 -13.64 12.99
C CYS A 163 13.19 -13.12 14.41
N ASP A 164 12.51 -13.88 15.25
CA ASP A 164 12.39 -13.60 16.68
C ASP A 164 13.48 -14.36 17.47
N VAL A 165 14.06 -13.70 18.47
CA VAL A 165 14.99 -14.35 19.40
C VAL A 165 14.18 -14.91 20.57
N ASP A 166 14.17 -16.24 20.72
CA ASP A 166 13.48 -16.95 21.80
C ASP A 166 14.30 -16.93 23.07
N ARG A 167 15.55 -17.43 22.99
CA ARG A 167 16.46 -17.56 24.14
C ARG A 167 17.86 -17.22 23.74
N VAL A 168 18.61 -16.70 24.73
CA VAL A 168 20.05 -16.52 24.63
C VAL A 168 20.67 -17.16 25.86
N LEU A 169 21.48 -18.18 25.63
CA LEU A 169 22.11 -18.97 26.70
C LEU A 169 23.62 -18.95 26.52
N MET A 170 24.33 -18.86 27.64
CA MET A 170 25.76 -19.08 27.74
C MET A 170 26.00 -20.34 28.60
N VAL A 171 26.67 -21.32 28.05
CA VAL A 171 26.92 -22.60 28.72
C VAL A 171 28.41 -22.93 28.71
N THR A 172 28.83 -23.69 29.71
CA THR A 172 30.19 -24.22 29.76
C THR A 172 30.39 -25.36 28.78
N ASP A 173 31.62 -25.68 28.38
CA ASP A 173 31.96 -26.77 27.46
C ASP A 173 31.80 -28.18 28.08
N ASP A 174 30.88 -28.30 29.03
CA ASP A 174 30.52 -29.61 29.59
C ASP A 174 29.52 -30.33 28.69
N PRO A 175 29.85 -31.52 28.19
CA PRO A 175 28.99 -32.29 27.28
C PRO A 175 27.57 -32.56 27.82
N LEU A 176 27.42 -32.69 29.15
CA LEU A 176 26.11 -32.91 29.77
C LEU A 176 25.27 -31.67 29.75
N THR A 177 25.85 -30.51 30.02
CA THR A 177 25.18 -29.21 29.98
C THR A 177 24.75 -28.85 28.57
N VAL A 178 25.62 -29.04 27.60
CA VAL A 178 25.31 -28.81 26.15
C VAL A 178 24.21 -29.76 25.66
N SER A 179 24.30 -31.05 26.00
CA SER A 179 23.27 -32.03 25.62
C SER A 179 21.92 -31.72 26.26
N TYR A 180 21.87 -31.29 27.50
CA TYR A 180 20.61 -30.93 28.16
C TYR A 180 19.93 -29.70 27.53
N THR A 181 20.70 -28.69 27.14
CA THR A 181 20.15 -27.51 26.44
C THR A 181 19.55 -27.88 25.07
N HIS A 182 20.16 -28.81 24.32
CA HIS A 182 19.61 -29.31 23.06
C HIS A 182 18.30 -30.10 23.24
N LEU A 183 18.19 -30.90 24.31
CA LEU A 183 17.03 -31.76 24.58
C LEU A 183 15.81 -30.97 25.11
N THR A 184 16.02 -29.80 25.70
CA THR A 184 14.94 -28.98 26.28
C THR A 184 14.43 -27.88 25.35
N LEU A 185 15.01 -27.69 24.17
CA LEU A 185 14.49 -26.80 23.14
C LEU A 185 13.26 -27.45 22.49
N PRO A 186 12.11 -26.75 22.44
CA PRO A 186 10.94 -27.29 21.75
C PRO A 186 11.27 -27.46 20.26
N THR A 187 11.26 -28.71 19.81
CA THR A 187 11.26 -29.02 18.37
C THR A 187 9.86 -28.76 17.83
N ASN A 188 9.68 -27.69 17.08
CA ASN A 188 8.46 -27.42 16.32
C ASN A 188 8.49 -28.16 14.98
#